data_2ca8f77189284a10a673631a4fe75796
#
_entry.id   2ca8f77189284a10a673631a4fe75796
#
_cell.length_a   1.000
_cell.length_b   1.000
_cell.length_c   1.000
_cell.angle_alpha   90.00
_cell.angle_beta   90.00
_cell.angle_gamma   90.00
#
_symmetry.space_group_name_H-M   'P 1'
#
loop_
_entity.id
_entity.type
_entity.pdbx_description
1 polymer ?
#
loop_
_entity_poly.entity_id
_entity_poly.type
_entity_poly.pdbx_seq_one_letter_code
_entity_poly.pdbx_strand_id
1 'polypeptide(L)'
;MTQFRKEVDLLGERDVPADAYWGIHTLRAVENFNISNVTISDVPEFVRGMVMVKKATALANGELGAIPSDIAKAIVAACDEILTTGKCLDQFPSDVYQGGAGTSVNMNTNEVVANLALEKIGHKKGEYNVINPMDHVNASQSTNDAYPTGFRIAVYNSILKLIDKIQYLHDGFDNKAKEFTNILKMGRTQLQDAVPMTVGQEFKAFAVLLEEEVRNLKRTADLLLEVNLGATAIGTGLNTPQGYTELVVKHLAEVTGLACVPAENLIEATSDCGAYVMVHGALKRTAVKLSKVCNDLRLLSSGPRAGIKEINLPELQAGSSIMPAKVNPVVPEVVNQVCFKVIGNDTTVTFASEAGQLQLNVMEPVIGQAMFESIDILTNACVNLRDKCVDGITVNKEICENYVFNSIGIVTYLNPFIGHHNGDLVGKICAQTGKGVREVVLEKGLLTAEQLDDILSVENLMNPTYKAKLNK
;
A
#
# COMPACT_ATOMS: atom_id res chain seq x y z
N MET A 1 32.67 28.09 9.16
CA MET A 1 31.96 28.24 10.46
C MET A 1 30.48 28.37 10.11
N THR A 2 29.62 27.53 10.68
CA THR A 2 28.18 27.64 10.51
C THR A 2 27.74 28.99 11.08
N GLN A 3 27.07 29.80 10.25
CA GLN A 3 26.47 31.04 10.70
C GLN A 3 25.11 30.73 11.35
N PHE A 4 24.77 31.49 12.39
CA PHE A 4 23.51 31.34 13.11
C PHE A 4 22.72 32.64 13.04
N ARG A 5 21.38 32.53 13.10
CA ARG A 5 20.47 33.65 13.34
C ARG A 5 19.75 33.42 14.67
N LYS A 6 19.44 34.49 15.37
CA LYS A 6 18.70 34.42 16.65
C LYS A 6 17.22 34.44 16.37
N GLU A 7 16.50 33.48 16.93
CA GLU A 7 15.03 33.45 16.95
C GLU A 7 14.55 33.35 18.39
N VAL A 8 13.34 33.82 18.64
CA VAL A 8 12.71 33.87 19.97
C VAL A 8 11.34 33.26 19.92
N ASP A 9 11.01 32.40 20.88
CA ASP A 9 9.68 31.91 21.16
C ASP A 9 9.29 32.14 22.65
N LEU A 10 8.16 31.60 23.08
CA LEU A 10 7.67 31.72 24.46
C LEU A 10 8.67 31.19 25.49
N LEU A 11 9.53 30.22 25.10
CA LEU A 11 10.53 29.62 26.01
C LEU A 11 11.89 30.30 25.98
N GLY A 12 12.04 31.35 25.17
CA GLY A 12 13.28 32.14 25.10
C GLY A 12 14.04 32.05 23.79
N GLU A 13 15.18 32.70 23.73
CA GLU A 13 16.02 32.84 22.55
C GLU A 13 16.84 31.57 22.26
N ARG A 14 17.00 31.23 20.96
CA ARG A 14 17.89 30.16 20.50
C ARG A 14 18.59 30.58 19.19
N ASP A 15 19.74 29.94 18.96
CA ASP A 15 20.52 30.08 17.75
C ASP A 15 20.10 29.03 16.73
N VAL A 16 19.53 29.47 15.62
CA VAL A 16 19.10 28.62 14.50
C VAL A 16 20.11 28.74 13.36
N PRO A 17 20.51 27.67 12.66
CA PRO A 17 21.41 27.78 11.49
C PRO A 17 20.88 28.79 10.47
N ALA A 18 21.72 29.71 10.02
CA ALA A 18 21.29 30.85 9.19
C ALA A 18 20.79 30.43 7.80
N ASP A 19 21.28 29.30 7.29
CA ASP A 19 20.92 28.72 6.00
C ASP A 19 19.65 27.86 6.05
N ALA A 20 19.24 27.36 7.23
CA ALA A 20 18.03 26.56 7.39
C ALA A 20 16.77 27.37 7.06
N TYR A 21 15.79 26.74 6.39
CA TYR A 21 14.46 27.32 6.20
C TYR A 21 13.54 27.06 7.39
N TRP A 22 13.80 26.05 8.21
CA TRP A 22 13.11 25.85 9.48
C TRP A 22 13.62 26.83 10.56
N GLY A 23 12.85 26.97 11.64
CA GLY A 23 13.12 27.93 12.69
C GLY A 23 13.20 27.32 14.09
N ILE A 24 12.96 28.14 15.13
CA ILE A 24 13.13 27.80 16.54
C ILE A 24 12.23 26.66 17.01
N HIS A 25 10.98 26.56 16.52
CA HIS A 25 10.07 25.47 16.92
C HIS A 25 10.59 24.12 16.41
N THR A 26 11.08 24.09 15.17
CA THR A 26 11.71 22.90 14.60
C THR A 26 12.99 22.53 15.32
N LEU A 27 13.83 23.50 15.69
CA LEU A 27 15.03 23.25 16.47
C LEU A 27 14.69 22.52 17.78
N ARG A 28 13.69 23.00 18.51
CA ARG A 28 13.26 22.35 19.75
C ARG A 28 12.71 20.93 19.51
N ALA A 29 11.99 20.73 18.43
CA ALA A 29 11.48 19.40 18.07
C ALA A 29 12.62 18.40 17.80
N VAL A 30 13.64 18.81 17.06
CA VAL A 30 14.85 18.00 16.80
C VAL A 30 15.58 17.65 18.09
N GLU A 31 15.66 18.59 19.03
CA GLU A 31 16.31 18.36 20.32
C GLU A 31 15.49 17.45 21.24
N ASN A 32 14.14 17.54 21.18
CA ASN A 32 13.24 16.79 22.05
C ASN A 32 12.97 15.35 21.57
N PHE A 33 12.93 15.15 20.25
CA PHE A 33 12.50 13.88 19.65
C PHE A 33 13.63 13.29 18.81
N ASN A 34 14.43 12.44 19.41
CA ASN A 34 15.53 11.70 18.78
C ASN A 34 15.30 10.21 19.03
N ILE A 35 14.36 9.62 18.31
CA ILE A 35 13.79 8.29 18.60
C ILE A 35 14.16 7.27 17.52
N SER A 36 13.85 7.54 16.24
CA SER A 36 13.90 6.52 15.18
C SER A 36 15.01 6.74 14.15
N ASN A 37 15.58 7.90 14.05
CA ASN A 37 16.45 8.36 12.95
C ASN A 37 15.73 8.45 11.59
N VAL A 38 14.40 8.34 11.55
CA VAL A 38 13.56 8.61 10.37
C VAL A 38 12.93 9.99 10.58
N THR A 39 13.08 10.86 9.60
CA THR A 39 12.59 12.23 9.68
C THR A 39 11.37 12.45 8.77
N ILE A 40 10.69 13.56 8.98
CA ILE A 40 9.56 13.95 8.10
C ILE A 40 10.06 14.18 6.65
N SER A 41 11.31 14.61 6.45
CA SER A 41 11.91 14.72 5.10
C SER A 41 11.99 13.38 4.35
N ASP A 42 12.03 12.24 5.06
CA ASP A 42 12.01 10.91 4.47
C ASP A 42 10.61 10.50 3.97
N VAL A 43 9.58 11.34 4.25
CA VAL A 43 8.20 11.16 3.81
C VAL A 43 7.76 12.38 2.99
N PRO A 44 8.34 12.63 1.79
CA PRO A 44 8.11 13.86 1.02
C PRO A 44 6.65 14.10 0.64
N GLU A 45 5.84 13.06 0.50
CA GLU A 45 4.41 13.21 0.24
C GLU A 45 3.68 13.85 1.41
N PHE A 46 4.11 13.60 2.65
CA PHE A 46 3.53 14.26 3.81
C PHE A 46 3.89 15.75 3.86
N VAL A 47 5.13 16.09 3.55
CA VAL A 47 5.54 17.49 3.38
C VAL A 47 4.68 18.19 2.33
N ARG A 48 4.47 17.55 1.16
CA ARG A 48 3.62 18.09 0.10
C ARG A 48 2.16 18.29 0.57
N GLY A 49 1.60 17.32 1.28
CA GLY A 49 0.25 17.42 1.84
C GLY A 49 0.10 18.63 2.78
N MET A 50 1.07 18.83 3.68
CA MET A 50 1.08 19.98 4.58
C MET A 50 1.21 21.32 3.80
N VAL A 51 2.08 21.37 2.79
CA VAL A 51 2.26 22.57 1.97
C VAL A 51 1.00 22.89 1.14
N MET A 52 0.28 21.88 0.66
CA MET A 52 -1.02 22.07 -0.01
C MET A 52 -2.06 22.70 0.92
N VAL A 53 -2.09 22.27 2.19
CA VAL A 53 -2.95 22.92 3.22
C VAL A 53 -2.55 24.38 3.39
N LYS A 54 -1.25 24.69 3.57
CA LYS A 54 -0.80 26.09 3.75
C LYS A 54 -1.11 26.96 2.54
N LYS A 55 -1.05 26.41 1.34
CA LYS A 55 -1.46 27.13 0.12
C LYS A 55 -2.97 27.44 0.15
N ALA A 56 -3.81 26.45 0.43
CA ALA A 56 -5.25 26.61 0.49
C ALA A 56 -5.69 27.62 1.57
N THR A 57 -5.06 27.55 2.75
CA THR A 57 -5.35 28.48 3.85
C THR A 57 -4.89 29.91 3.55
N ALA A 58 -3.76 30.10 2.89
CA ALA A 58 -3.30 31.42 2.47
C ALA A 58 -4.22 32.05 1.41
N LEU A 59 -4.74 31.25 0.46
CA LEU A 59 -5.74 31.71 -0.51
C LEU A 59 -7.02 32.17 0.19
N ALA A 60 -7.57 31.34 1.08
CA ALA A 60 -8.80 31.67 1.80
C ALA A 60 -8.64 32.88 2.71
N ASN A 61 -7.56 32.95 3.50
CA ASN A 61 -7.29 34.06 4.41
C ASN A 61 -7.04 35.38 3.64
N GLY A 62 -6.37 35.31 2.49
CA GLY A 62 -6.16 36.48 1.62
C GLY A 62 -7.48 36.98 1.01
N GLU A 63 -8.38 36.10 0.58
CA GLU A 63 -9.68 36.43 0.02
C GLU A 63 -10.63 37.05 1.06
N LEU A 64 -10.60 36.50 2.30
CA LEU A 64 -11.42 37.02 3.42
C LEU A 64 -10.78 38.22 4.12
N GLY A 65 -9.59 38.65 3.74
CA GLY A 65 -8.89 39.77 4.37
C GLY A 65 -8.36 39.48 5.78
N ALA A 66 -8.23 38.22 6.16
CA ALA A 66 -7.65 37.81 7.44
C ALA A 66 -6.13 38.03 7.49
N ILE A 67 -5.45 38.02 6.35
CA ILE A 67 -4.07 38.43 6.19
C ILE A 67 -3.93 39.41 5.01
N PRO A 68 -2.90 40.27 4.98
CA PRO A 68 -2.64 41.16 3.85
C PRO A 68 -2.49 40.42 2.52
N SER A 69 -3.08 40.95 1.46
CA SER A 69 -3.10 40.30 0.13
C SER A 69 -1.71 40.04 -0.46
N ASP A 70 -0.75 40.92 -0.23
CA ASP A 70 0.63 40.77 -0.66
C ASP A 70 1.36 39.64 0.09
N ILE A 71 1.11 39.51 1.38
CA ILE A 71 1.62 38.41 2.20
C ILE A 71 1.00 37.09 1.75
N ALA A 72 -0.31 37.02 1.52
CA ALA A 72 -0.98 35.84 1.00
C ALA A 72 -0.35 35.38 -0.32
N LYS A 73 -0.12 36.30 -1.26
CA LYS A 73 0.54 36.01 -2.55
C LYS A 73 1.97 35.48 -2.37
N ALA A 74 2.75 36.03 -1.44
CA ALA A 74 4.11 35.58 -1.16
C ALA A 74 4.11 34.14 -0.59
N ILE A 75 3.18 33.82 0.32
CA ILE A 75 2.99 32.48 0.89
C ILE A 75 2.59 31.49 -0.21
N VAL A 76 1.61 31.81 -1.05
CA VAL A 76 1.18 30.97 -2.16
C VAL A 76 2.33 30.70 -3.13
N ALA A 77 3.11 31.73 -3.49
CA ALA A 77 4.27 31.57 -4.36
C ALA A 77 5.37 30.70 -3.76
N ALA A 78 5.57 30.73 -2.43
CA ALA A 78 6.49 29.83 -1.73
C ALA A 78 5.99 28.38 -1.76
N CYS A 79 4.71 28.18 -1.49
CA CYS A 79 4.08 26.84 -1.58
C CYS A 79 4.19 26.27 -3.01
N ASP A 80 3.93 27.07 -4.03
CA ASP A 80 4.04 26.64 -5.42
C ASP A 80 5.46 26.20 -5.78
N GLU A 81 6.49 26.90 -5.31
CA GLU A 81 7.87 26.52 -5.56
C GLU A 81 8.20 25.17 -4.90
N ILE A 82 7.78 24.96 -3.64
CA ILE A 82 7.98 23.66 -2.96
C ILE A 82 7.27 22.54 -3.74
N LEU A 83 6.01 22.74 -4.11
CA LEU A 83 5.19 21.71 -4.77
C LEU A 83 5.69 21.36 -6.18
N THR A 84 6.17 22.35 -6.95
CA THR A 84 6.56 22.15 -8.34
C THR A 84 8.02 21.73 -8.52
N THR A 85 8.93 22.25 -7.70
CA THR A 85 10.37 22.00 -7.84
C THR A 85 10.95 21.02 -6.84
N GLY A 86 10.23 20.77 -5.73
CA GLY A 86 10.75 20.00 -4.60
C GLY A 86 11.72 20.77 -3.69
N LYS A 87 11.86 22.09 -3.88
CA LYS A 87 12.70 22.92 -3.00
C LYS A 87 12.23 22.79 -1.54
N CYS A 88 13.18 22.72 -0.61
CA CYS A 88 12.93 22.60 0.84
C CYS A 88 12.26 21.30 1.32
N LEU A 89 12.08 20.26 0.50
CA LEU A 89 11.57 18.96 0.99
C LEU A 89 12.53 18.31 2.02
N ASP A 90 13.80 18.67 1.99
CA ASP A 90 14.86 18.26 2.92
C ASP A 90 14.91 19.10 4.21
N GLN A 91 14.01 20.10 4.36
CA GLN A 91 13.99 21.03 5.49
C GLN A 91 13.04 20.62 6.62
N PHE A 92 12.77 19.31 6.77
CA PHE A 92 11.87 18.74 7.77
C PHE A 92 12.59 17.71 8.65
N PRO A 93 13.52 18.15 9.51
CA PRO A 93 14.43 17.26 10.26
C PRO A 93 13.81 16.63 11.50
N SER A 94 12.55 16.93 11.85
CA SER A 94 11.88 16.35 13.02
C SER A 94 11.66 14.86 12.85
N ASP A 95 11.89 14.06 13.92
CA ASP A 95 11.61 12.63 13.92
C ASP A 95 10.11 12.37 13.66
N VAL A 96 9.80 11.27 12.99
CA VAL A 96 8.40 10.84 12.73
C VAL A 96 7.65 10.50 14.02
N TYR A 97 8.35 10.05 15.06
CA TYR A 97 7.80 9.86 16.40
C TYR A 97 7.92 11.14 17.21
N GLN A 98 6.81 11.79 17.47
CA GLN A 98 6.77 13.08 18.16
C GLN A 98 5.53 13.22 19.02
N GLY A 99 5.65 13.84 20.19
CA GLY A 99 4.51 14.26 21.02
C GLY A 99 3.90 15.56 20.49
N GLY A 100 2.69 15.89 20.95
CA GLY A 100 2.02 17.16 20.64
C GLY A 100 1.10 17.11 19.41
N ALA A 101 0.58 15.93 19.07
CA ALA A 101 -0.42 15.74 18.01
C ALA A 101 -0.01 16.30 16.63
N GLY A 102 1.30 16.29 16.32
CA GLY A 102 1.80 16.81 15.05
C GLY A 102 2.18 18.30 15.04
N THR A 103 2.18 18.97 16.21
CA THR A 103 2.55 20.40 16.28
C THR A 103 3.95 20.67 15.71
N SER A 104 4.91 19.78 15.90
CA SER A 104 6.25 19.93 15.34
C SER A 104 6.24 20.00 13.82
N VAL A 105 5.48 19.14 13.15
CA VAL A 105 5.34 19.16 11.68
C VAL A 105 4.61 20.41 11.20
N ASN A 106 3.51 20.79 11.86
CA ASN A 106 2.77 21.99 11.51
C ASN A 106 3.64 23.24 11.62
N MET A 107 4.36 23.40 12.72
CA MET A 107 5.27 24.54 12.94
C MET A 107 6.45 24.53 11.99
N ASN A 108 7.04 23.35 11.73
CA ASN A 108 8.11 23.22 10.74
C ASN A 108 7.64 23.69 9.36
N THR A 109 6.43 23.29 8.95
CA THR A 109 5.83 23.74 7.68
C THR A 109 5.64 25.25 7.67
N ASN A 110 5.11 25.83 8.76
CA ASN A 110 4.90 27.28 8.89
C ASN A 110 6.23 28.04 8.75
N GLU A 111 7.29 27.57 9.43
CA GLU A 111 8.62 28.20 9.42
C GLU A 111 9.26 28.13 8.03
N VAL A 112 9.24 26.94 7.39
CA VAL A 112 9.80 26.74 6.04
C VAL A 112 9.07 27.62 5.01
N VAL A 113 7.75 27.63 5.02
CA VAL A 113 6.96 28.43 4.09
C VAL A 113 7.18 29.94 4.33
N ALA A 114 7.21 30.39 5.60
CA ALA A 114 7.47 31.79 5.92
C ALA A 114 8.84 32.24 5.45
N ASN A 115 9.90 31.46 5.72
CA ASN A 115 11.26 31.80 5.33
C ASN A 115 11.47 31.78 3.82
N LEU A 116 10.85 30.85 3.11
CA LEU A 116 10.88 30.85 1.64
C LEU A 116 10.08 32.04 1.05
N ALA A 117 8.93 32.40 1.64
CA ALA A 117 8.17 33.57 1.23
C ALA A 117 8.94 34.88 1.45
N LEU A 118 9.63 35.02 2.59
CA LEU A 118 10.53 36.14 2.88
C LEU A 118 11.62 36.27 1.82
N GLU A 119 12.30 35.16 1.48
CA GLU A 119 13.34 35.15 0.45
C GLU A 119 12.79 35.61 -0.91
N LYS A 120 11.58 35.17 -1.29
CA LYS A 120 10.94 35.54 -2.57
C LYS A 120 10.64 37.04 -2.69
N ILE A 121 10.41 37.72 -1.58
CA ILE A 121 10.15 39.16 -1.58
C ILE A 121 11.36 40.00 -1.21
N GLY A 122 12.58 39.38 -1.19
CA GLY A 122 13.85 40.06 -0.99
C GLY A 122 14.25 40.29 0.47
N HIS A 123 13.62 39.59 1.42
CA HIS A 123 13.93 39.63 2.84
C HIS A 123 14.80 38.45 3.27
N LYS A 124 15.39 38.55 4.46
CA LYS A 124 16.21 37.48 5.06
C LYS A 124 15.32 36.53 5.86
N LYS A 125 15.76 35.28 5.94
CA LYS A 125 15.16 34.28 6.84
C LYS A 125 15.17 34.78 8.27
N GLY A 126 14.06 34.59 9.00
CA GLY A 126 13.88 35.06 10.35
C GLY A 126 13.35 36.50 10.49
N GLU A 127 13.14 37.24 9.40
CA GLU A 127 12.49 38.58 9.45
C GLU A 127 10.98 38.47 9.65
N TYR A 128 10.58 37.82 10.76
CA TYR A 128 9.19 37.46 11.06
C TYR A 128 8.29 38.67 11.39
N ASN A 129 8.85 39.87 11.51
CA ASN A 129 8.10 41.11 11.51
C ASN A 129 7.48 41.46 10.14
N VAL A 130 7.94 40.82 9.04
CA VAL A 130 7.40 40.97 7.70
C VAL A 130 6.44 39.81 7.37
N ILE A 131 6.91 38.56 7.42
CA ILE A 131 6.05 37.37 7.29
C ILE A 131 6.28 36.48 8.49
N ASN A 132 5.24 36.37 9.34
CA ASN A 132 5.30 35.60 10.58
C ASN A 132 4.74 34.18 10.36
N PRO A 133 5.43 33.13 10.83
CA PRO A 133 4.94 31.74 10.72
C PRO A 133 3.58 31.51 11.40
N MET A 134 3.34 32.18 12.56
CA MET A 134 2.10 32.02 13.35
C MET A 134 0.98 32.94 12.87
N ASP A 135 1.27 34.24 12.75
CA ASP A 135 0.23 35.23 12.47
C ASP A 135 -0.20 35.23 11.01
N HIS A 136 0.65 34.79 10.08
CA HIS A 136 0.37 34.80 8.65
C HIS A 136 0.20 33.39 8.06
N VAL A 137 1.21 32.52 8.18
CA VAL A 137 1.16 31.18 7.55
C VAL A 137 0.17 30.26 8.27
N ASN A 138 0.09 30.36 9.60
CA ASN A 138 -0.84 29.60 10.43
C ASN A 138 -2.16 30.33 10.73
N ALA A 139 -2.42 31.48 10.12
CA ALA A 139 -3.65 32.23 10.35
C ALA A 139 -4.90 31.36 10.15
N SER A 140 -5.88 31.53 11.04
CA SER A 140 -7.16 30.77 11.05
C SER A 140 -7.01 29.24 11.19
N GLN A 141 -5.90 28.76 11.73
CA GLN A 141 -5.61 27.32 11.87
C GLN A 141 -5.20 26.95 13.29
N SER A 142 -5.39 25.69 13.62
CA SER A 142 -4.69 24.96 14.67
C SER A 142 -3.88 23.83 14.05
N THR A 143 -2.93 23.26 14.77
CA THR A 143 -2.35 21.96 14.38
C THR A 143 -3.45 20.91 14.25
N ASN A 144 -4.49 21.00 15.08
CA ASN A 144 -5.55 19.99 15.21
C ASN A 144 -6.45 19.87 13.98
N ASP A 145 -6.43 20.83 13.07
CA ASP A 145 -7.13 20.76 11.78
C ASP A 145 -6.18 20.75 10.57
N ALA A 146 -5.09 21.51 10.64
CA ALA A 146 -4.12 21.58 9.54
C ALA A 146 -3.33 20.28 9.37
N TYR A 147 -2.85 19.69 10.47
CA TYR A 147 -2.06 18.45 10.43
C TYR A 147 -2.86 17.26 9.90
N PRO A 148 -4.02 16.88 10.46
CA PRO A 148 -4.79 15.75 9.95
C PRO A 148 -5.25 15.95 8.51
N THR A 149 -5.56 17.18 8.09
CA THR A 149 -5.90 17.48 6.70
C THR A 149 -4.71 17.20 5.76
N GLY A 150 -3.54 17.72 6.07
CA GLY A 150 -2.32 17.46 5.28
C GLY A 150 -1.94 15.97 5.27
N PHE A 151 -2.12 15.29 6.39
CA PHE A 151 -1.91 13.86 6.53
C PHE A 151 -2.88 13.05 5.64
N ARG A 152 -4.19 13.34 5.68
CA ARG A 152 -5.20 12.69 4.82
C ARG A 152 -4.88 12.83 3.34
N ILE A 153 -4.54 14.03 2.86
CA ILE A 153 -4.15 14.30 1.48
C ILE A 153 -2.90 13.48 1.08
N ALA A 154 -1.88 13.46 1.94
CA ALA A 154 -0.65 12.75 1.69
C ALA A 154 -0.86 11.22 1.60
N VAL A 155 -1.64 10.65 2.51
CA VAL A 155 -1.99 9.22 2.49
C VAL A 155 -2.81 8.89 1.25
N TYR A 156 -3.79 9.70 0.88
CA TYR A 156 -4.58 9.52 -0.34
C TYR A 156 -3.69 9.43 -1.58
N ASN A 157 -2.80 10.41 -1.77
CA ASN A 157 -1.87 10.44 -2.90
C ASN A 157 -0.90 9.24 -2.89
N SER A 158 -0.43 8.82 -1.71
CA SER A 158 0.42 7.66 -1.56
C SER A 158 -0.31 6.36 -1.93
N ILE A 159 -1.58 6.24 -1.56
CA ILE A 159 -2.43 5.08 -1.94
C ILE A 159 -2.63 5.03 -3.46
N LEU A 160 -2.82 6.16 -4.14
CA LEU A 160 -2.93 6.17 -5.60
C LEU A 160 -1.66 5.59 -6.26
N LYS A 161 -0.48 5.94 -5.74
CA LYS A 161 0.79 5.37 -6.22
C LYS A 161 0.89 3.85 -5.96
N LEU A 162 0.44 3.41 -4.80
CA LEU A 162 0.36 1.97 -4.48
C LEU A 162 -0.59 1.24 -5.44
N ILE A 163 -1.77 1.81 -5.70
CA ILE A 163 -2.74 1.25 -6.65
C ILE A 163 -2.11 1.03 -8.03
N ASP A 164 -1.36 2.01 -8.54
CA ASP A 164 -0.64 1.88 -9.82
C ASP A 164 0.35 0.71 -9.80
N LYS A 165 1.04 0.47 -8.67
CA LYS A 165 2.01 -0.63 -8.56
C LYS A 165 1.35 -1.98 -8.32
N ILE A 166 0.21 -2.03 -7.65
CA ILE A 166 -0.61 -3.25 -7.59
C ILE A 166 -1.14 -3.60 -8.99
N GLN A 167 -1.62 -2.60 -9.76
CA GLN A 167 -2.03 -2.81 -11.14
C GLN A 167 -0.85 -3.30 -12.01
N TYR A 168 0.32 -2.70 -11.84
CA TYR A 168 1.54 -3.14 -12.50
C TYR A 168 1.83 -4.63 -12.21
N LEU A 169 1.76 -5.05 -10.96
CA LEU A 169 1.96 -6.47 -10.57
C LEU A 169 0.85 -7.37 -11.13
N HIS A 170 -0.42 -6.92 -11.07
CA HIS A 170 -1.55 -7.62 -11.68
C HIS A 170 -1.27 -7.96 -13.15
N ASP A 171 -0.81 -6.98 -13.93
CA ASP A 171 -0.54 -7.14 -15.36
C ASP A 171 0.56 -8.19 -15.60
N GLY A 172 1.57 -8.28 -14.71
CA GLY A 172 2.57 -9.32 -14.74
C GLY A 172 1.96 -10.72 -14.59
N PHE A 173 1.11 -10.93 -13.58
CA PHE A 173 0.40 -12.20 -13.40
C PHE A 173 -0.57 -12.51 -14.54
N ASP A 174 -1.29 -11.53 -15.07
CA ASP A 174 -2.22 -11.72 -16.19
C ASP A 174 -1.49 -12.10 -17.48
N ASN A 175 -0.30 -11.54 -17.73
CA ASN A 175 0.55 -11.94 -18.84
C ASN A 175 1.02 -13.40 -18.70
N LYS A 176 1.45 -13.81 -17.51
CA LYS A 176 1.81 -15.20 -17.22
C LYS A 176 0.61 -16.13 -17.31
N ALA A 177 -0.57 -15.71 -16.91
CA ALA A 177 -1.80 -16.48 -17.09
C ALA A 177 -2.09 -16.77 -18.56
N LYS A 178 -1.87 -15.81 -19.45
CA LYS A 178 -2.01 -15.99 -20.90
C LYS A 178 -0.92 -16.91 -21.47
N GLU A 179 0.33 -16.72 -21.03
CA GLU A 179 1.48 -17.55 -21.46
C GLU A 179 1.26 -19.03 -21.10
N PHE A 180 0.69 -19.31 -19.93
CA PHE A 180 0.52 -20.66 -19.39
C PHE A 180 -0.88 -21.24 -19.59
N THR A 181 -1.70 -20.65 -20.44
CA THR A 181 -3.12 -21.02 -20.66
C THR A 181 -3.32 -22.50 -20.96
N ASN A 182 -2.39 -23.10 -21.73
CA ASN A 182 -2.53 -24.48 -22.23
C ASN A 182 -1.62 -25.48 -21.48
N ILE A 183 -1.14 -25.13 -20.29
CA ILE A 183 -0.29 -26.04 -19.50
C ILE A 183 -1.14 -26.68 -18.40
N LEU A 184 -1.38 -27.98 -18.55
CA LEU A 184 -2.17 -28.78 -17.62
C LEU A 184 -1.38 -28.97 -16.31
N LYS A 185 -2.06 -28.90 -15.18
CA LYS A 185 -1.54 -29.22 -13.84
C LYS A 185 -2.59 -29.87 -12.97
N MET A 186 -2.14 -30.51 -11.87
CA MET A 186 -3.02 -30.98 -10.81
C MET A 186 -3.35 -29.83 -9.85
N GLY A 187 -4.63 -29.50 -9.71
CA GLY A 187 -5.11 -28.62 -8.64
C GLY A 187 -5.06 -29.35 -7.30
N ARG A 188 -4.81 -28.61 -6.22
CA ARG A 188 -4.70 -29.17 -4.86
C ARG A 188 -5.62 -28.42 -3.89
N THR A 189 -6.26 -29.21 -3.02
CA THR A 189 -6.97 -28.72 -1.83
C THR A 189 -6.39 -29.39 -0.59
N GLN A 190 -6.08 -28.62 0.46
CA GLN A 190 -5.40 -29.13 1.67
C GLN A 190 -4.05 -29.82 1.34
N LEU A 191 -3.39 -29.37 0.30
CA LEU A 191 -2.14 -29.92 -0.29
C LEU A 191 -2.30 -31.37 -0.84
N GLN A 192 -3.52 -31.87 -0.95
CA GLN A 192 -3.82 -33.16 -1.57
C GLN A 192 -4.30 -32.96 -3.02
N ASP A 193 -4.07 -33.99 -3.86
CA ASP A 193 -4.58 -33.99 -5.23
C ASP A 193 -6.09 -33.77 -5.26
N ALA A 194 -6.54 -32.87 -6.10
CA ALA A 194 -7.95 -32.61 -6.32
C ALA A 194 -8.35 -32.99 -7.76
N VAL A 195 -8.38 -32.00 -8.63
CA VAL A 195 -8.78 -32.18 -10.03
C VAL A 195 -7.83 -31.39 -10.95
N PRO A 196 -7.70 -31.82 -12.22
CA PRO A 196 -6.94 -31.08 -13.22
C PRO A 196 -7.43 -29.65 -13.42
N MET A 197 -6.48 -28.76 -13.66
CA MET A 197 -6.68 -27.36 -14.06
C MET A 197 -5.49 -26.92 -14.93
N THR A 198 -5.46 -25.67 -15.39
CA THR A 198 -4.26 -25.14 -16.04
C THR A 198 -3.45 -24.24 -15.13
N VAL A 199 -2.15 -24.14 -15.37
CA VAL A 199 -1.28 -23.15 -14.71
C VAL A 199 -1.76 -21.74 -15.01
N GLY A 200 -2.25 -21.49 -16.24
CA GLY A 200 -2.83 -20.21 -16.60
C GLY A 200 -4.05 -19.83 -15.74
N GLN A 201 -4.93 -20.77 -15.41
CA GLN A 201 -6.06 -20.53 -14.50
C GLN A 201 -5.59 -20.16 -13.07
N GLU A 202 -4.54 -20.78 -12.56
CA GLU A 202 -3.97 -20.46 -11.26
C GLU A 202 -3.36 -19.05 -11.24
N PHE A 203 -2.56 -18.69 -12.25
CA PHE A 203 -1.98 -17.36 -12.38
C PHE A 203 -3.05 -16.28 -12.62
N LYS A 204 -4.13 -16.61 -13.34
CA LYS A 204 -5.28 -15.71 -13.48
C LYS A 204 -5.97 -15.44 -12.14
N ALA A 205 -6.07 -16.45 -11.28
CA ALA A 205 -6.61 -16.27 -9.94
C ALA A 205 -5.72 -15.32 -9.10
N PHE A 206 -4.40 -15.40 -9.23
CA PHE A 206 -3.49 -14.44 -8.59
C PHE A 206 -3.69 -13.00 -9.11
N ALA A 207 -3.87 -12.83 -10.41
CA ALA A 207 -4.19 -11.53 -11.00
C ALA A 207 -5.51 -10.97 -10.46
N VAL A 208 -6.58 -11.77 -10.41
CA VAL A 208 -7.89 -11.34 -9.90
C VAL A 208 -7.83 -10.92 -8.43
N LEU A 209 -7.05 -11.64 -7.60
CA LEU A 209 -6.83 -11.23 -6.20
C LEU A 209 -6.30 -9.79 -6.09
N LEU A 210 -5.41 -9.38 -6.98
CA LEU A 210 -4.82 -8.03 -7.00
C LEU A 210 -5.80 -7.00 -7.57
N GLU A 211 -6.53 -7.33 -8.62
CA GLU A 211 -7.57 -6.46 -9.20
C GLU A 211 -8.64 -6.07 -8.17
N GLU A 212 -9.02 -7.02 -7.32
CA GLU A 212 -9.96 -6.73 -6.23
C GLU A 212 -9.38 -5.70 -5.24
N GLU A 213 -8.06 -5.75 -4.97
CA GLU A 213 -7.43 -4.79 -4.06
C GLU A 213 -7.30 -3.40 -4.66
N VAL A 214 -7.07 -3.28 -5.96
CA VAL A 214 -7.14 -1.99 -6.68
C VAL A 214 -8.48 -1.32 -6.44
N ARG A 215 -9.59 -2.06 -6.65
CA ARG A 215 -10.95 -1.54 -6.42
C ARG A 215 -11.22 -1.22 -4.94
N ASN A 216 -10.76 -2.07 -4.04
CA ASN A 216 -10.99 -1.91 -2.61
C ASN A 216 -10.23 -0.71 -2.03
N LEU A 217 -8.95 -0.56 -2.36
CA LEU A 217 -8.13 0.56 -1.90
C LEU A 217 -8.67 1.89 -2.43
N LYS A 218 -9.07 1.96 -3.71
CA LYS A 218 -9.65 3.17 -4.28
C LYS A 218 -10.90 3.62 -3.52
N ARG A 219 -11.84 2.69 -3.28
CA ARG A 219 -13.08 2.98 -2.53
C ARG A 219 -12.81 3.39 -1.08
N THR A 220 -11.80 2.77 -0.44
CA THR A 220 -11.49 3.06 0.96
C THR A 220 -10.74 4.38 1.12
N ALA A 221 -9.89 4.72 0.14
CA ALA A 221 -9.17 6.01 0.15
C ALA A 221 -10.10 7.22 0.14
N ASP A 222 -11.29 7.11 -0.47
CA ASP A 222 -12.26 8.20 -0.51
C ASP A 222 -12.71 8.67 0.89
N LEU A 223 -12.59 7.83 1.92
CA LEU A 223 -12.82 8.22 3.32
C LEU A 223 -11.87 9.30 3.83
N LEU A 224 -10.74 9.49 3.18
CA LEU A 224 -9.74 10.52 3.52
C LEU A 224 -10.09 11.90 2.96
N LEU A 225 -11.07 12.00 2.07
CA LEU A 225 -11.45 13.24 1.41
C LEU A 225 -12.39 14.12 2.25
N GLU A 226 -12.98 13.58 3.29
CA GLU A 226 -13.67 14.35 4.32
C GLU A 226 -12.64 14.88 5.31
N VAL A 227 -12.54 16.22 5.43
CA VAL A 227 -11.50 16.89 6.21
C VAL A 227 -12.10 17.81 7.28
N ASN A 228 -11.35 18.02 8.36
CA ASN A 228 -11.76 18.93 9.45
C ASN A 228 -11.11 20.31 9.35
N LEU A 229 -10.60 20.72 8.18
CA LEU A 229 -9.97 22.04 8.00
C LEU A 229 -10.99 23.16 8.24
N GLY A 230 -10.63 24.11 9.11
CA GLY A 230 -11.53 25.15 9.65
C GLY A 230 -12.08 24.83 11.05
N ALA A 231 -11.87 23.62 11.55
CA ALA A 231 -12.24 23.21 12.91
C ALA A 231 -11.48 23.98 13.98
N THR A 232 -10.27 24.37 13.69
CA THR A 232 -9.30 24.95 14.65
C THR A 232 -9.02 24.03 15.85
N ALA A 233 -9.14 24.50 17.08
CA ALA A 233 -8.65 23.78 18.25
C ALA A 233 -9.43 22.49 18.57
N ILE A 234 -10.75 22.50 18.49
CA ILE A 234 -11.63 21.40 18.91
C ILE A 234 -12.86 21.20 18.01
N GLY A 235 -12.94 21.85 16.87
CA GLY A 235 -14.08 21.73 15.96
C GLY A 235 -15.09 22.87 16.03
N THR A 236 -14.84 23.94 16.80
CA THR A 236 -15.74 25.07 16.95
C THR A 236 -15.46 26.25 16.02
N GLY A 237 -14.36 26.16 15.23
CA GLY A 237 -13.96 27.24 14.31
C GLY A 237 -13.49 28.52 15.01
N LEU A 238 -12.97 28.41 16.24
CA LEU A 238 -12.48 29.54 17.01
C LEU A 238 -11.44 30.36 16.23
N ASN A 239 -11.59 31.68 16.19
CA ASN A 239 -10.72 32.66 15.54
C ASN A 239 -10.64 32.52 14.00
N THR A 240 -11.65 31.94 13.36
CA THR A 240 -11.77 31.96 11.90
C THR A 240 -12.72 33.09 11.44
N PRO A 241 -12.49 33.70 10.25
CA PRO A 241 -13.45 34.58 9.62
C PRO A 241 -14.77 33.86 9.27
N GLN A 242 -15.85 34.58 9.15
CA GLN A 242 -17.13 34.02 8.70
C GLN A 242 -16.98 33.45 7.28
N GLY A 243 -17.47 32.21 7.05
CA GLY A 243 -17.40 31.53 5.76
C GLY A 243 -16.04 30.88 5.45
N TYR A 244 -15.14 30.87 6.42
CA TYR A 244 -13.77 30.33 6.21
C TYR A 244 -13.77 28.85 5.88
N THR A 245 -14.52 28.03 6.62
CA THR A 245 -14.49 26.56 6.46
C THR A 245 -14.85 26.13 5.04
N GLU A 246 -15.94 26.64 4.51
CA GLU A 246 -16.40 26.31 3.16
C GLU A 246 -15.40 26.80 2.10
N LEU A 247 -14.86 28.01 2.29
CA LEU A 247 -13.94 28.61 1.35
C LEU A 247 -12.57 27.88 1.34
N VAL A 248 -12.03 27.56 2.52
CA VAL A 248 -10.71 26.91 2.62
C VAL A 248 -10.75 25.50 2.07
N VAL A 249 -11.84 24.74 2.29
CA VAL A 249 -11.98 23.38 1.73
C VAL A 249 -12.20 23.45 0.21
N LYS A 250 -12.90 24.46 -0.31
CA LYS A 250 -12.98 24.71 -1.75
C LYS A 250 -11.59 24.96 -2.35
N HIS A 251 -10.80 25.85 -1.77
CA HIS A 251 -9.41 26.06 -2.22
C HIS A 251 -8.54 24.81 -2.07
N LEU A 252 -8.74 24.03 -1.02
CA LEU A 252 -8.04 22.76 -0.85
C LEU A 252 -8.35 21.79 -2.00
N ALA A 253 -9.62 21.66 -2.38
CA ALA A 253 -10.03 20.83 -3.50
C ALA A 253 -9.39 21.31 -4.83
N GLU A 254 -9.35 22.62 -5.07
CA GLU A 254 -8.70 23.22 -6.24
C GLU A 254 -7.18 22.98 -6.25
N VAL A 255 -6.51 23.18 -5.12
CA VAL A 255 -5.05 23.01 -4.98
C VAL A 255 -4.63 21.55 -5.15
N THR A 256 -5.39 20.61 -4.61
CA THR A 256 -5.08 19.18 -4.61
C THR A 256 -5.59 18.46 -5.86
N GLY A 257 -6.61 19.01 -6.53
CA GLY A 257 -7.36 18.31 -7.58
C GLY A 257 -8.22 17.15 -7.06
N LEU A 258 -8.45 17.09 -5.74
CA LEU A 258 -9.22 16.04 -5.08
C LEU A 258 -10.60 16.55 -4.67
N ALA A 259 -11.60 15.68 -4.60
CA ALA A 259 -12.96 16.03 -4.18
C ALA A 259 -13.08 16.16 -2.65
N CYS A 260 -12.23 17.01 -2.04
CA CYS A 260 -12.29 17.26 -0.60
C CYS A 260 -13.59 17.94 -0.22
N VAL A 261 -14.17 17.50 0.91
CA VAL A 261 -15.39 18.04 1.49
C VAL A 261 -15.18 18.33 2.99
N PRO A 262 -15.84 19.36 3.55
CA PRO A 262 -15.80 19.58 4.99
C PRO A 262 -16.53 18.44 5.70
N ALA A 263 -16.03 18.04 6.86
CA ALA A 263 -16.69 17.06 7.71
C ALA A 263 -18.07 17.53 8.16
N GLU A 264 -19.00 16.59 8.27
CA GLU A 264 -20.37 16.88 8.73
C GLU A 264 -20.37 17.47 10.15
N ASN A 265 -19.50 16.96 11.03
CA ASN A 265 -19.31 17.48 12.37
C ASN A 265 -17.81 17.67 12.67
N LEU A 266 -17.38 18.93 12.72
CA LEU A 266 -15.98 19.26 12.92
C LEU A 266 -15.44 18.87 14.31
N ILE A 267 -16.29 18.76 15.33
CA ILE A 267 -15.86 18.31 16.68
C ILE A 267 -15.57 16.82 16.66
N GLU A 268 -16.44 16.04 16.07
CA GLU A 268 -16.24 14.60 15.89
C GLU A 268 -14.99 14.35 15.04
N ALA A 269 -14.87 15.00 13.87
CA ALA A 269 -13.77 14.80 12.93
C ALA A 269 -12.40 15.28 13.44
N THR A 270 -12.34 16.06 14.53
CA THR A 270 -11.09 16.47 15.18
C THR A 270 -10.53 15.38 16.12
N SER A 271 -11.36 14.44 16.54
CA SER A 271 -10.95 13.34 17.45
C SER A 271 -11.02 11.96 16.81
N ASP A 272 -11.89 11.74 15.82
CA ASP A 272 -12.06 10.42 15.20
C ASP A 272 -10.94 10.07 14.24
N CYS A 273 -10.43 8.84 14.38
CA CYS A 273 -9.42 8.23 13.53
C CYS A 273 -9.96 7.00 12.74
N GLY A 274 -11.27 6.81 12.68
CA GLY A 274 -11.93 5.65 12.06
C GLY A 274 -11.58 5.47 10.59
N ALA A 275 -11.40 6.58 9.84
CA ALA A 275 -10.96 6.54 8.45
C ALA A 275 -9.59 5.87 8.30
N TYR A 276 -8.63 6.15 9.19
CA TYR A 276 -7.31 5.53 9.17
C TYR A 276 -7.36 4.04 9.48
N VAL A 277 -8.21 3.61 10.41
CA VAL A 277 -8.44 2.20 10.73
C VAL A 277 -8.97 1.45 9.51
N MET A 278 -9.95 2.01 8.80
CA MET A 278 -10.50 1.41 7.59
C MET A 278 -9.49 1.34 6.45
N VAL A 279 -8.76 2.41 6.21
CA VAL A 279 -7.75 2.48 5.15
C VAL A 279 -6.60 1.50 5.43
N HIS A 280 -6.09 1.47 6.67
CA HIS A 280 -5.03 0.54 7.03
C HIS A 280 -5.51 -0.92 7.03
N GLY A 281 -6.77 -1.16 7.40
CA GLY A 281 -7.42 -2.46 7.24
C GLY A 281 -7.44 -2.95 5.79
N ALA A 282 -7.59 -2.04 4.81
CA ALA A 282 -7.48 -2.37 3.39
C ALA A 282 -6.02 -2.68 2.98
N LEU A 283 -5.03 -1.96 3.52
CA LEU A 283 -3.61 -2.29 3.33
C LEU A 283 -3.27 -3.67 3.91
N LYS A 284 -3.75 -3.97 5.12
CA LYS A 284 -3.61 -5.30 5.73
C LYS A 284 -4.22 -6.39 4.86
N ARG A 285 -5.45 -6.19 4.34
CA ARG A 285 -6.10 -7.15 3.44
C ARG A 285 -5.26 -7.40 2.19
N THR A 286 -4.70 -6.35 1.60
CA THR A 286 -3.79 -6.44 0.45
C THR A 286 -2.55 -7.28 0.81
N ALA A 287 -1.93 -7.01 1.96
CA ALA A 287 -0.77 -7.76 2.45
C ALA A 287 -1.08 -9.24 2.68
N VAL A 288 -2.23 -9.58 3.26
CA VAL A 288 -2.65 -10.97 3.47
C VAL A 288 -2.77 -11.74 2.15
N LYS A 289 -3.41 -11.13 1.13
CA LYS A 289 -3.55 -11.74 -0.19
C LYS A 289 -2.21 -11.89 -0.90
N LEU A 290 -1.37 -10.86 -0.87
CA LEU A 290 -0.05 -10.87 -1.49
C LEU A 290 0.87 -11.91 -0.84
N SER A 291 0.84 -12.03 0.48
CA SER A 291 1.58 -13.05 1.23
C SER A 291 1.14 -14.46 0.86
N LYS A 292 -0.16 -14.69 0.69
CA LYS A 292 -0.70 -15.98 0.22
C LYS A 292 -0.17 -16.33 -1.16
N VAL A 293 -0.17 -15.41 -2.10
CA VAL A 293 0.40 -15.64 -3.44
C VAL A 293 1.88 -16.01 -3.36
N CYS A 294 2.66 -15.30 -2.54
CA CYS A 294 4.08 -15.60 -2.33
C CYS A 294 4.31 -16.98 -1.70
N ASN A 295 3.44 -17.42 -0.77
CA ASN A 295 3.51 -18.76 -0.20
C ASN A 295 3.30 -19.84 -1.28
N ASP A 296 2.33 -19.63 -2.17
CA ASP A 296 2.07 -20.56 -3.26
C ASP A 296 3.26 -20.61 -4.26
N LEU A 297 3.81 -19.46 -4.65
CA LEU A 297 4.99 -19.42 -5.52
C LEU A 297 6.19 -20.17 -4.91
N ARG A 298 6.43 -20.01 -3.61
CA ARG A 298 7.48 -20.73 -2.89
C ARG A 298 7.24 -22.23 -2.87
N LEU A 299 5.99 -22.65 -2.64
CA LEU A 299 5.62 -24.06 -2.61
C LEU A 299 5.72 -24.70 -4.00
N LEU A 300 5.14 -24.08 -5.03
CA LEU A 300 5.16 -24.57 -6.39
C LEU A 300 6.57 -24.68 -6.99
N SER A 301 7.51 -23.85 -6.57
CA SER A 301 8.92 -23.87 -7.00
C SER A 301 9.82 -24.74 -6.14
N SER A 302 9.29 -25.39 -5.10
CA SER A 302 10.08 -26.19 -4.14
C SER A 302 10.80 -27.37 -4.80
N GLY A 303 11.97 -27.71 -4.30
CA GLY A 303 12.77 -28.82 -4.81
C GLY A 303 14.24 -28.42 -5.00
N PRO A 304 14.90 -28.84 -6.12
CA PRO A 304 14.33 -29.32 -7.39
C PRO A 304 13.92 -30.80 -7.44
N ARG A 305 14.46 -31.69 -6.58
CA ARG A 305 14.20 -33.14 -6.66
C ARG A 305 13.27 -33.69 -5.57
N ALA A 306 13.21 -33.00 -4.43
CA ALA A 306 12.42 -33.40 -3.27
C ALA A 306 11.28 -32.41 -2.97
N GLY A 307 10.72 -31.79 -3.99
CA GLY A 307 9.61 -30.84 -3.88
C GLY A 307 8.67 -30.92 -5.08
N ILE A 308 7.75 -29.95 -5.18
CA ILE A 308 6.70 -29.93 -6.21
C ILE A 308 7.27 -29.60 -7.59
N LYS A 309 8.15 -28.62 -7.68
CA LYS A 309 8.86 -28.23 -8.90
C LYS A 309 7.99 -28.03 -10.15
N GLU A 310 6.74 -27.58 -9.99
CA GLU A 310 5.87 -27.25 -11.13
C GLU A 310 6.32 -26.00 -11.87
N ILE A 311 6.90 -25.02 -11.15
CA ILE A 311 7.43 -23.78 -11.71
C ILE A 311 8.89 -23.56 -11.33
N ASN A 312 9.57 -22.71 -12.08
CA ASN A 312 10.89 -22.19 -11.74
C ASN A 312 10.79 -20.68 -11.54
N LEU A 313 11.41 -20.19 -10.46
CA LEU A 313 11.62 -18.77 -10.22
C LEU A 313 13.00 -18.36 -10.74
N PRO A 314 13.23 -17.08 -11.10
CA PRO A 314 14.56 -16.60 -11.46
C PRO A 314 15.60 -16.84 -10.37
N GLU A 315 16.79 -17.29 -10.78
CA GLU A 315 17.93 -17.50 -9.90
C GLU A 315 18.68 -16.18 -9.69
N LEU A 316 18.50 -15.56 -8.53
CA LEU A 316 18.99 -14.20 -8.28
C LEU A 316 20.26 -14.14 -7.41
N GLN A 317 20.46 -15.15 -6.55
CA GLN A 317 21.62 -15.22 -5.68
C GLN A 317 21.89 -16.65 -5.22
N ALA A 318 23.13 -16.94 -4.88
CA ALA A 318 23.48 -18.22 -4.24
C ALA A 318 22.71 -18.38 -2.92
N GLY A 319 22.01 -19.49 -2.78
CA GLY A 319 21.05 -19.72 -1.68
C GLY A 319 21.64 -20.34 -0.42
N SER A 320 22.94 -20.74 -0.44
CA SER A 320 23.56 -21.41 0.70
C SER A 320 25.06 -21.17 0.75
N SER A 321 25.59 -21.01 1.95
CA SER A 321 27.01 -20.94 2.22
C SER A 321 27.67 -22.33 2.33
N ILE A 322 26.87 -23.42 2.38
CA ILE A 322 27.35 -24.78 2.63
C ILE A 322 26.86 -25.80 1.56
N MET A 323 25.66 -25.59 0.98
CA MET A 323 25.08 -26.50 -0.01
C MET A 323 25.34 -26.00 -1.43
N PRO A 324 26.14 -26.69 -2.25
CA PRO A 324 26.37 -26.28 -3.65
C PRO A 324 25.08 -26.25 -4.46
N ALA A 325 24.99 -25.29 -5.37
CA ALA A 325 23.88 -25.13 -6.31
C ALA A 325 22.47 -24.95 -5.68
N LYS A 326 22.39 -24.65 -4.39
CA LYS A 326 21.09 -24.30 -3.75
C LYS A 326 20.71 -22.86 -4.07
N VAL A 327 19.53 -22.68 -4.65
CA VAL A 327 18.92 -21.39 -4.92
C VAL A 327 17.58 -21.30 -4.16
N ASN A 328 17.35 -20.22 -3.43
CA ASN A 328 16.14 -20.02 -2.64
C ASN A 328 15.18 -19.03 -3.32
N PRO A 329 13.87 -19.10 -3.02
CA PRO A 329 12.86 -18.18 -3.55
C PRO A 329 12.87 -16.84 -2.79
N VAL A 330 14.00 -16.12 -2.81
CA VAL A 330 14.28 -14.96 -1.93
C VAL A 330 13.34 -13.79 -2.13
N VAL A 331 12.83 -13.58 -3.35
CA VAL A 331 11.90 -12.47 -3.63
C VAL A 331 10.52 -12.73 -3.00
N PRO A 332 9.85 -13.86 -3.21
CA PRO A 332 8.64 -14.17 -2.43
C PRO A 332 8.86 -14.14 -0.91
N GLU A 333 10.03 -14.55 -0.42
CA GLU A 333 10.35 -14.51 1.02
C GLU A 333 10.39 -13.08 1.56
N VAL A 334 11.07 -12.15 0.89
CA VAL A 334 11.11 -10.75 1.35
C VAL A 334 9.74 -10.08 1.25
N VAL A 335 8.93 -10.41 0.25
CA VAL A 335 7.55 -9.91 0.15
C VAL A 335 6.68 -10.43 1.30
N ASN A 336 6.83 -11.71 1.72
CA ASN A 336 6.19 -12.21 2.93
C ASN A 336 6.56 -11.38 4.16
N GLN A 337 7.85 -11.03 4.35
CA GLN A 337 8.30 -10.19 5.46
C GLN A 337 7.68 -8.80 5.43
N VAL A 338 7.62 -8.17 4.26
CA VAL A 338 6.90 -6.90 4.07
C VAL A 338 5.44 -7.03 4.50
N CYS A 339 4.76 -8.08 4.05
CA CYS A 339 3.35 -8.31 4.42
C CYS A 339 3.16 -8.50 5.93
N PHE A 340 4.07 -9.21 6.61
CA PHE A 340 4.01 -9.36 8.07
C PHE A 340 4.20 -8.03 8.79
N LYS A 341 5.09 -7.16 8.30
CA LYS A 341 5.28 -5.83 8.87
C LYS A 341 4.02 -4.96 8.73
N VAL A 342 3.37 -4.98 7.56
CA VAL A 342 2.10 -4.26 7.34
C VAL A 342 0.99 -4.77 8.26
N ILE A 343 0.88 -6.09 8.47
CA ILE A 343 -0.08 -6.67 9.40
C ILE A 343 0.20 -6.20 10.85
N GLY A 344 1.47 -6.11 11.24
CA GLY A 344 1.88 -5.57 12.55
C GLY A 344 1.54 -4.08 12.71
N ASN A 345 1.75 -3.29 11.67
CA ASN A 345 1.40 -1.87 11.65
C ASN A 345 -0.11 -1.62 11.81
N ASP A 346 -0.96 -2.52 11.30
CA ASP A 346 -2.41 -2.43 11.48
C ASP A 346 -2.82 -2.48 12.97
N THR A 347 -2.13 -3.28 13.76
CA THR A 347 -2.34 -3.32 15.21
C THR A 347 -1.94 -1.99 15.85
N THR A 348 -0.83 -1.40 15.42
CA THR A 348 -0.39 -0.07 15.88
C THR A 348 -1.43 1.00 15.58
N VAL A 349 -1.95 1.04 14.34
CA VAL A 349 -3.01 1.99 13.95
C VAL A 349 -4.27 1.81 14.79
N THR A 350 -4.66 0.55 15.04
CA THR A 350 -5.84 0.24 15.86
C THR A 350 -5.70 0.78 17.28
N PHE A 351 -4.59 0.50 17.97
CA PHE A 351 -4.36 0.99 19.34
C PHE A 351 -4.20 2.51 19.40
N ALA A 352 -3.50 3.11 18.45
CA ALA A 352 -3.30 4.55 18.40
C ALA A 352 -4.62 5.29 18.13
N SER A 353 -5.50 4.72 17.31
CA SER A 353 -6.82 5.29 17.04
C SER A 353 -7.75 5.20 18.25
N GLU A 354 -7.70 4.10 19.01
CA GLU A 354 -8.48 3.92 20.24
C GLU A 354 -8.00 4.83 21.37
N ALA A 355 -6.71 5.17 21.42
CA ALA A 355 -6.09 5.92 22.52
C ALA A 355 -6.45 7.43 22.55
N GLY A 356 -7.21 7.94 21.58
CA GLY A 356 -7.72 9.32 21.60
C GLY A 356 -8.62 9.58 22.80
N GLN A 357 -8.51 10.78 23.35
CA GLN A 357 -9.32 11.19 24.52
C GLN A 357 -10.02 12.51 24.25
N LEU A 358 -11.31 12.55 24.56
CA LEU A 358 -12.14 13.76 24.43
C LEU A 358 -12.10 14.32 23.00
N GLN A 359 -11.73 15.58 22.78
CA GLN A 359 -11.88 16.29 21.52
C GLN A 359 -10.64 16.23 20.61
N LEU A 360 -9.64 15.39 20.93
CA LEU A 360 -8.44 15.23 20.07
C LEU A 360 -7.81 13.86 20.23
N ASN A 361 -7.38 13.27 19.12
CA ASN A 361 -6.47 12.14 19.16
C ASN A 361 -5.01 12.65 19.00
N VAL A 362 -4.20 12.48 20.05
CA VAL A 362 -2.79 12.93 20.05
C VAL A 362 -1.80 11.92 19.47
N MET A 363 -2.30 10.74 19.04
CA MET A 363 -1.47 9.63 18.54
C MET A 363 -1.35 9.60 17.01
N GLU A 364 -1.86 10.59 16.29
CA GLU A 364 -1.75 10.65 14.83
C GLU A 364 -0.32 10.53 14.28
N PRO A 365 0.74 11.03 14.94
CA PRO A 365 2.10 10.84 14.44
C PRO A 365 2.50 9.37 14.25
N VAL A 366 2.18 8.48 15.19
CA VAL A 366 2.47 7.05 15.03
C VAL A 366 1.52 6.37 14.04
N ILE A 367 0.28 6.85 13.91
CA ILE A 367 -0.63 6.42 12.83
C ILE A 367 0.00 6.77 11.48
N GLY A 368 0.52 8.00 11.34
CA GLY A 368 1.18 8.47 10.13
C GLY A 368 2.39 7.62 9.75
N GLN A 369 3.28 7.34 10.72
CA GLN A 369 4.43 6.48 10.49
C GLN A 369 4.00 5.08 10.01
N ALA A 370 3.04 4.45 10.65
CA ALA A 370 2.56 3.13 10.28
C ALA A 370 1.90 3.12 8.88
N MET A 371 1.14 4.17 8.54
CA MET A 371 0.49 4.33 7.23
C MET A 371 1.52 4.48 6.11
N PHE A 372 2.42 5.46 6.22
CA PHE A 372 3.41 5.74 5.17
C PHE A 372 4.39 4.59 4.98
N GLU A 373 4.90 4.00 6.08
CA GLU A 373 5.75 2.82 6.01
C GLU A 373 5.05 1.67 5.28
N SER A 374 3.79 1.36 5.65
CA SER A 374 3.04 0.26 5.05
C SER A 374 2.80 0.47 3.56
N ILE A 375 2.45 1.69 3.14
CA ILE A 375 2.21 2.03 1.74
C ILE A 375 3.51 1.95 0.93
N ASP A 376 4.61 2.50 1.46
CA ASP A 376 5.89 2.54 0.78
C ASP A 376 6.47 1.14 0.56
N ILE A 377 6.54 0.32 1.62
CA ILE A 377 7.09 -1.03 1.51
C ILE A 377 6.22 -1.95 0.65
N LEU A 378 4.88 -1.80 0.65
CA LEU A 378 3.99 -2.54 -0.27
C LEU A 378 4.20 -2.10 -1.72
N THR A 379 4.35 -0.80 -1.97
CA THR A 379 4.61 -0.23 -3.29
C THR A 379 5.89 -0.83 -3.89
N ASN A 380 6.97 -0.82 -3.11
CA ASN A 380 8.26 -1.36 -3.51
C ASN A 380 8.22 -2.88 -3.67
N ALA A 381 7.50 -3.59 -2.80
CA ALA A 381 7.32 -5.04 -2.88
C ALA A 381 6.59 -5.47 -4.15
N CYS A 382 5.56 -4.73 -4.59
CA CYS A 382 4.85 -5.03 -5.84
C CYS A 382 5.78 -4.94 -7.06
N VAL A 383 6.59 -3.89 -7.14
CA VAL A 383 7.56 -3.70 -8.23
C VAL A 383 8.62 -4.81 -8.18
N ASN A 384 9.21 -5.04 -7.00
CA ASN A 384 10.25 -6.05 -6.81
C ASN A 384 9.75 -7.45 -7.16
N LEU A 385 8.54 -7.82 -6.73
CA LEU A 385 7.95 -9.12 -7.02
C LEU A 385 7.73 -9.33 -8.52
N ARG A 386 7.23 -8.34 -9.24
CA ARG A 386 7.07 -8.44 -10.68
C ARG A 386 8.42 -8.54 -11.40
N ASP A 387 9.28 -7.54 -11.23
CA ASP A 387 10.50 -7.38 -12.03
C ASP A 387 11.52 -8.48 -11.75
N LYS A 388 11.60 -8.96 -10.51
CA LYS A 388 12.61 -9.92 -10.07
C LYS A 388 12.10 -11.36 -9.97
N CYS A 389 10.80 -11.56 -10.03
CA CYS A 389 10.21 -12.89 -9.88
C CYS A 389 9.19 -13.20 -10.98
N VAL A 390 8.03 -12.52 -11.01
CA VAL A 390 6.88 -12.93 -11.81
C VAL A 390 7.19 -12.97 -13.31
N ASP A 391 7.80 -11.93 -13.86
CA ASP A 391 8.10 -11.82 -15.29
C ASP A 391 9.07 -12.92 -15.77
N GLY A 392 9.90 -13.46 -14.88
CA GLY A 392 10.87 -14.52 -15.17
C GLY A 392 10.41 -15.95 -14.84
N ILE A 393 9.18 -16.14 -14.36
CA ILE A 393 8.66 -17.49 -14.04
C ILE A 393 8.54 -18.34 -15.31
N THR A 394 8.99 -19.59 -15.22
CA THR A 394 8.79 -20.65 -16.24
C THR A 394 8.09 -21.86 -15.62
N VAL A 395 7.50 -22.70 -16.46
CA VAL A 395 6.76 -23.90 -16.02
C VAL A 395 7.44 -25.17 -16.49
N ASN A 396 7.53 -26.15 -15.61
CA ASN A 396 8.01 -27.51 -15.93
C ASN A 396 6.81 -28.35 -16.41
N LYS A 397 6.46 -28.20 -17.68
CA LYS A 397 5.26 -28.80 -18.29
C LYS A 397 5.17 -30.31 -18.06
N GLU A 398 6.25 -31.04 -18.30
CA GLU A 398 6.30 -32.52 -18.14
C GLU A 398 6.01 -32.92 -16.67
N ILE A 399 6.52 -32.17 -15.69
CA ILE A 399 6.28 -32.45 -14.28
C ILE A 399 4.80 -32.21 -13.96
N CYS A 400 4.23 -31.10 -14.43
CA CYS A 400 2.82 -30.79 -14.24
C CYS A 400 1.89 -31.87 -14.85
N GLU A 401 2.14 -32.28 -16.08
CA GLU A 401 1.37 -33.33 -16.77
C GLU A 401 1.53 -34.69 -16.07
N ASN A 402 2.73 -35.06 -15.64
CA ASN A 402 2.98 -36.30 -14.90
C ASN A 402 2.17 -36.36 -13.59
N TYR A 403 2.06 -35.25 -12.85
CA TYR A 403 1.21 -35.21 -11.66
C TYR A 403 -0.27 -35.45 -12.00
N VAL A 404 -0.76 -34.96 -13.11
CA VAL A 404 -2.16 -35.19 -13.52
C VAL A 404 -2.39 -36.64 -13.88
N PHE A 405 -1.58 -37.18 -14.80
CA PHE A 405 -1.82 -38.53 -15.35
C PHE A 405 -1.49 -39.67 -14.37
N ASN A 406 -0.66 -39.39 -13.35
CA ASN A 406 -0.37 -40.35 -12.28
C ASN A 406 -1.26 -40.19 -11.05
N SER A 407 -2.08 -39.14 -11.00
CA SER A 407 -3.00 -38.93 -9.88
C SER A 407 -4.20 -39.86 -9.95
N ILE A 408 -4.59 -40.42 -8.80
CA ILE A 408 -5.84 -41.16 -8.66
C ILE A 408 -7.05 -40.25 -8.85
N GLY A 409 -6.91 -38.95 -8.61
CA GLY A 409 -7.97 -37.95 -8.72
C GLY A 409 -8.62 -37.85 -10.11
N ILE A 410 -7.89 -38.23 -11.18
CA ILE A 410 -8.46 -38.23 -12.55
C ILE A 410 -9.63 -39.21 -12.73
N VAL A 411 -9.78 -40.22 -11.85
CA VAL A 411 -10.92 -41.14 -11.87
C VAL A 411 -12.25 -40.37 -11.79
N THR A 412 -12.28 -39.21 -11.16
CA THR A 412 -13.45 -38.35 -11.05
C THR A 412 -14.05 -37.98 -12.42
N TYR A 413 -13.23 -37.80 -13.44
CA TYR A 413 -13.68 -37.55 -14.81
C TYR A 413 -14.32 -38.78 -15.47
N LEU A 414 -14.06 -39.96 -14.97
CA LEU A 414 -14.62 -41.21 -15.46
C LEU A 414 -15.97 -41.56 -14.80
N ASN A 415 -16.26 -41.02 -13.61
CA ASN A 415 -17.45 -41.33 -12.84
C ASN A 415 -18.79 -41.17 -13.64
N PRO A 416 -18.96 -40.14 -14.49
CA PRO A 416 -20.17 -40.03 -15.32
C PRO A 416 -20.40 -41.21 -16.29
N PHE A 417 -19.33 -41.96 -16.63
CA PHE A 417 -19.35 -43.06 -17.59
C PHE A 417 -19.36 -44.44 -16.95
N ILE A 418 -18.62 -44.62 -15.85
CA ILE A 418 -18.45 -45.90 -15.15
C ILE A 418 -19.28 -46.01 -13.86
N GLY A 419 -19.85 -44.88 -13.39
CA GLY A 419 -20.54 -44.78 -12.11
C GLY A 419 -19.62 -44.68 -10.90
N HIS A 420 -20.09 -44.05 -9.80
CA HIS A 420 -19.29 -43.84 -8.60
C HIS A 420 -18.75 -45.11 -7.96
N HIS A 421 -19.52 -46.19 -7.92
CA HIS A 421 -19.09 -47.46 -7.36
C HIS A 421 -17.84 -48.03 -8.05
N ASN A 422 -17.80 -47.99 -9.39
CA ASN A 422 -16.64 -48.42 -10.15
C ASN A 422 -15.48 -47.41 -9.99
N GLY A 423 -15.77 -46.11 -9.90
CA GLY A 423 -14.76 -45.09 -9.60
C GLY A 423 -14.06 -45.34 -8.27
N ASP A 424 -14.80 -45.64 -7.21
CA ASP A 424 -14.28 -45.99 -5.88
C ASP A 424 -13.43 -47.28 -5.93
N LEU A 425 -13.90 -48.29 -6.68
CA LEU A 425 -13.17 -49.54 -6.88
C LEU A 425 -11.82 -49.30 -7.60
N VAL A 426 -11.82 -48.53 -8.69
CA VAL A 426 -10.61 -48.16 -9.43
C VAL A 426 -9.65 -47.38 -8.52
N GLY A 427 -10.15 -46.36 -7.83
CA GLY A 427 -9.34 -45.56 -6.89
C GLY A 427 -8.70 -46.42 -5.81
N LYS A 428 -9.43 -47.35 -5.21
CA LYS A 428 -8.91 -48.27 -4.19
C LYS A 428 -7.81 -49.18 -4.74
N ILE A 429 -8.03 -49.75 -5.95
CA ILE A 429 -7.00 -50.61 -6.59
C ILE A 429 -5.74 -49.79 -6.90
N CYS A 430 -5.88 -48.60 -7.46
CA CYS A 430 -4.73 -47.72 -7.72
C CYS A 430 -3.93 -47.44 -6.46
N ALA A 431 -4.63 -47.07 -5.35
CA ALA A 431 -4.00 -46.77 -4.07
C ALA A 431 -3.26 -47.97 -3.46
N GLN A 432 -3.80 -49.19 -3.63
CA GLN A 432 -3.21 -50.41 -3.09
C GLN A 432 -2.07 -51.01 -3.94
N THR A 433 -2.12 -50.81 -5.26
CA THR A 433 -1.22 -51.48 -6.19
C THR A 433 -0.17 -50.55 -6.81
N GLY A 434 -0.36 -49.24 -6.73
CA GLY A 434 0.45 -48.25 -7.42
C GLY A 434 0.18 -48.15 -8.94
N LYS A 435 -0.79 -48.90 -9.47
CA LYS A 435 -1.19 -48.84 -10.88
C LYS A 435 -1.88 -47.51 -11.22
N GLY A 436 -1.70 -47.08 -12.48
CA GLY A 436 -2.39 -45.89 -12.99
C GLY A 436 -3.91 -46.14 -13.23
N VAL A 437 -4.70 -45.08 -13.15
CA VAL A 437 -6.16 -45.14 -13.39
C VAL A 437 -6.48 -45.77 -14.74
N ARG A 438 -5.79 -45.34 -15.81
CA ARG A 438 -5.96 -45.88 -17.16
C ARG A 438 -5.78 -47.40 -17.21
N GLU A 439 -4.70 -47.91 -16.60
CA GLU A 439 -4.36 -49.34 -16.55
C GLU A 439 -5.48 -50.15 -15.87
N VAL A 440 -5.93 -49.69 -14.69
CA VAL A 440 -6.94 -50.41 -13.93
C VAL A 440 -8.29 -50.40 -14.63
N VAL A 441 -8.70 -49.28 -15.28
CA VAL A 441 -9.95 -49.16 -16.03
C VAL A 441 -9.97 -50.15 -17.23
N LEU A 442 -8.85 -50.26 -17.95
CA LEU A 442 -8.72 -51.19 -19.06
C LEU A 442 -8.73 -52.67 -18.59
N GLU A 443 -7.98 -52.99 -17.52
CA GLU A 443 -7.97 -54.34 -16.92
C GLU A 443 -9.36 -54.81 -16.46
N LYS A 444 -10.19 -53.87 -15.99
CA LYS A 444 -11.57 -54.14 -15.54
C LYS A 444 -12.57 -54.09 -16.66
N GLY A 445 -12.18 -53.75 -17.90
CA GLY A 445 -13.08 -53.67 -19.03
C GLY A 445 -14.17 -52.63 -18.90
N LEU A 446 -13.96 -51.58 -18.09
CA LEU A 446 -14.97 -50.54 -17.81
C LEU A 446 -15.13 -49.58 -18.96
N LEU A 447 -14.05 -49.27 -19.70
CA LEU A 447 -14.02 -48.38 -20.88
C LEU A 447 -12.99 -48.96 -21.88
N THR A 448 -13.16 -48.60 -23.18
CA THR A 448 -12.13 -48.88 -24.21
C THR A 448 -10.98 -47.88 -24.14
N ALA A 449 -9.88 -48.21 -24.83
CA ALA A 449 -8.74 -47.30 -24.91
C ALA A 449 -9.11 -46.00 -25.62
N GLU A 450 -9.92 -46.07 -26.71
CA GLU A 450 -10.38 -44.88 -27.42
C GLU A 450 -11.30 -43.98 -26.56
N GLN A 451 -12.20 -44.58 -25.74
CA GLN A 451 -13.03 -43.84 -24.83
C GLN A 451 -12.20 -43.13 -23.77
N LEU A 452 -11.19 -43.78 -23.21
CA LEU A 452 -10.30 -43.18 -22.24
C LEU A 452 -9.47 -42.05 -22.85
N ASP A 453 -8.98 -42.19 -24.09
CA ASP A 453 -8.22 -41.15 -24.79
C ASP A 453 -9.06 -39.89 -25.03
N ASP A 454 -10.37 -40.06 -25.33
CA ASP A 454 -11.29 -38.95 -25.49
C ASP A 454 -11.60 -38.28 -24.13
N ILE A 455 -11.98 -39.04 -23.11
CA ILE A 455 -12.35 -38.52 -21.79
C ILE A 455 -11.18 -37.85 -21.08
N LEU A 456 -9.97 -38.44 -21.15
CA LEU A 456 -8.76 -37.94 -20.50
C LEU A 456 -7.89 -37.09 -21.44
N SER A 457 -8.45 -36.65 -22.57
CA SER A 457 -7.75 -35.70 -23.45
C SER A 457 -7.47 -34.39 -22.69
N VAL A 458 -6.34 -33.74 -23.03
CA VAL A 458 -5.97 -32.44 -22.43
C VAL A 458 -7.10 -31.42 -22.59
N GLU A 459 -7.76 -31.40 -23.77
CA GLU A 459 -8.87 -30.48 -24.03
C GLU A 459 -10.04 -30.72 -23.07
N ASN A 460 -10.41 -31.98 -22.83
CA ASN A 460 -11.50 -32.32 -21.91
C ASN A 460 -11.14 -32.07 -20.45
N LEU A 461 -9.91 -32.33 -20.04
CA LEU A 461 -9.43 -32.07 -18.68
C LEU A 461 -9.29 -30.55 -18.39
N MET A 462 -8.99 -29.74 -19.40
CA MET A 462 -8.92 -28.27 -19.26
C MET A 462 -10.30 -27.59 -19.30
N ASN A 463 -11.30 -28.23 -19.89
CA ASN A 463 -12.65 -27.70 -20.00
C ASN A 463 -13.66 -28.53 -19.16
N PRO A 464 -13.90 -28.15 -17.90
CA PRO A 464 -14.73 -28.93 -16.98
C PRO A 464 -16.21 -29.06 -17.43
N THR A 465 -16.64 -28.33 -18.45
CA THR A 465 -18.01 -28.42 -19.00
C THR A 465 -18.11 -29.36 -20.21
N TYR A 466 -16.98 -29.88 -20.67
CA TYR A 466 -16.94 -30.81 -21.79
C TYR A 466 -17.68 -32.12 -21.43
N LYS A 467 -18.56 -32.54 -22.32
CA LYS A 467 -19.26 -33.81 -22.22
C LYS A 467 -18.77 -34.69 -23.35
N ALA A 468 -17.97 -35.71 -23.03
CA ALA A 468 -17.55 -36.70 -23.99
C ALA A 468 -18.79 -37.29 -24.68
N LYS A 469 -18.82 -37.32 -26.02
CA LYS A 469 -19.85 -37.98 -26.80
C LYS A 469 -19.58 -39.49 -26.78
N LEU A 470 -20.15 -40.18 -25.80
CA LEU A 470 -20.19 -41.64 -25.91
C LEU A 470 -21.05 -42.00 -27.16
N ASN A 471 -20.42 -42.63 -28.15
CA ASN A 471 -21.19 -43.28 -29.22
C ASN A 471 -22.03 -44.36 -28.54
N LYS A 472 -23.33 -44.14 -28.52
CA LYS A 472 -24.33 -45.12 -28.07
C LYS A 472 -24.33 -46.34 -28.96
#